data_57840535b8283ac4a2343b4c096e2e0b
#
_entry.id   57840535b8283ac4a2343b4c096e2e0b
#
_cell.length_a   1.000
_cell.length_b   1.000
_cell.length_c   1.000
_cell.angle_alpha   90.00
_cell.angle_beta   90.00
_cell.angle_gamma   90.00
#
_symmetry.space_group_name_H-M   'P 1'
#
loop_
_entity.id
_entity.type
_entity.pdbx_description
1 polymer ?
#
loop_
_entity_poly.entity_id
_entity_poly.type
_entity_poly.pdbx_seq_one_letter_code
_entity_poly.pdbx_strand_id
1 'polypeptide(L)'
;MKLNLKDLEKYLFPLKRIFSKYRQIRSVEQVKTFIQEQSAQVSQMTLYGYLKTRMGAKHVLMFEDKDFLGSINIAKWHVYAASLIDCTFFCFSFLYKEKNFSKTDQANKIFFEILNTEKANGMNLDAYENATKKFNSRYSTINWSTYHNCLLYTSPSPRDS
;
A
#
# COMPACT_ATOMS: atom_id res chain seq x y z
N MET A 1 4.89 -29.96 -10.51
CA MET A 1 5.08 -29.50 -9.11
C MET A 1 3.85 -28.69 -8.72
N LYS A 2 3.13 -29.07 -7.68
CA LYS A 2 1.94 -28.29 -7.25
C LYS A 2 2.46 -27.07 -6.50
N LEU A 3 2.25 -25.87 -7.04
CA LEU A 3 2.48 -24.63 -6.31
C LEU A 3 1.70 -24.69 -4.98
N ASN A 4 2.44 -24.68 -3.88
CA ASN A 4 1.80 -24.66 -2.57
C ASN A 4 1.35 -23.23 -2.31
N LEU A 5 0.06 -23.01 -2.13
CA LEU A 5 -0.51 -21.68 -1.82
C LEU A 5 0.22 -20.98 -0.65
N LYS A 6 0.77 -21.76 0.29
CA LYS A 6 1.55 -21.23 1.42
C LYS A 6 2.87 -20.57 1.00
N ASP A 7 3.48 -21.04 -0.08
CA ASP A 7 4.72 -20.43 -0.60
C ASP A 7 4.42 -19.10 -1.32
N LEU A 8 3.27 -19.02 -1.96
CA LEU A 8 2.79 -17.76 -2.55
C LEU A 8 2.44 -16.71 -1.47
N GLU A 9 1.88 -17.12 -0.32
CA GLU A 9 1.61 -16.18 0.79
C GLU A 9 2.87 -15.53 1.35
N LYS A 10 4.04 -16.14 1.22
CA LYS A 10 5.33 -15.57 1.63
C LYS A 10 5.74 -14.37 0.76
N TYR A 11 5.36 -14.40 -0.51
CA TYR A 11 5.70 -13.35 -1.49
C TYR A 11 4.56 -12.35 -1.73
N LEU A 12 3.35 -12.72 -1.35
CA LEU A 12 2.15 -11.90 -1.41
C LEU A 12 1.71 -11.52 0.00
N PHE A 13 0.91 -10.48 0.12
CA PHE A 13 0.28 -10.16 1.40
C PHE A 13 -0.80 -11.19 1.74
N PRO A 14 -0.94 -11.59 3.02
CA PRO A 14 -1.97 -12.55 3.43
C PRO A 14 -3.36 -12.12 2.97
N LEU A 15 -4.13 -13.04 2.36
CA LEU A 15 -5.46 -12.77 1.84
C LEU A 15 -6.41 -12.16 2.88
N LYS A 16 -6.23 -12.49 4.16
CA LYS A 16 -6.99 -11.88 5.26
C LYS A 16 -6.80 -10.36 5.38
N ARG A 17 -5.65 -9.83 4.93
CA ARG A 17 -5.39 -8.39 4.87
C ARG A 17 -6.11 -7.70 3.70
N ILE A 18 -6.45 -8.45 2.66
CA ILE A 18 -6.99 -7.92 1.40
C ILE A 18 -8.52 -7.94 1.40
N PHE A 19 -9.13 -8.90 2.07
CA PHE A 19 -10.57 -9.11 2.12
C PHE A 19 -11.15 -8.76 3.50
N SER A 20 -11.06 -7.51 3.92
CA SER A 20 -11.81 -7.06 5.08
C SER A 20 -13.24 -6.66 4.69
N LYS A 21 -14.22 -7.11 5.48
CA LYS A 21 -15.60 -6.64 5.32
C LYS A 21 -15.67 -5.14 5.61
N TYR A 22 -16.44 -4.39 4.82
CA TYR A 22 -16.75 -2.99 5.08
C TYR A 22 -17.26 -2.83 6.52
N ARG A 23 -16.42 -2.25 7.37
CA ARG A 23 -16.78 -1.90 8.75
C ARG A 23 -16.87 -0.39 8.86
N GLN A 24 -17.87 0.10 9.57
CA GLN A 24 -17.91 1.52 9.91
C GLN A 24 -16.69 1.84 10.78
N ILE A 25 -15.86 2.78 10.33
CA ILE A 25 -14.67 3.23 11.07
C ILE A 25 -15.15 4.22 12.15
N ARG A 26 -14.90 3.87 13.41
CA ARG A 26 -15.33 4.65 14.58
C ARG A 26 -14.18 5.02 15.51
N SER A 27 -12.97 4.52 15.27
CA SER A 27 -11.80 4.77 16.09
C SER A 27 -10.54 4.97 15.24
N VAL A 28 -9.54 5.62 15.83
CA VAL A 28 -8.23 5.84 15.20
C VAL A 28 -7.53 4.51 14.88
N GLU A 29 -7.70 3.50 15.75
CA GLU A 29 -7.14 2.17 15.53
C GLU A 29 -7.77 1.48 14.31
N GLN A 30 -9.06 1.68 14.09
CA GLN A 30 -9.72 1.18 12.88
C GLN A 30 -9.27 1.92 11.61
N VAL A 31 -8.94 3.22 11.71
CA VAL A 31 -8.30 3.96 10.60
C VAL A 31 -6.94 3.35 10.26
N LYS A 32 -6.11 3.05 11.26
CA LYS A 32 -4.81 2.39 11.08
C LYS A 32 -4.95 1.05 10.38
N THR A 33 -5.86 0.19 10.87
CA THR A 33 -6.13 -1.12 10.25
C THR A 33 -6.59 -0.96 8.80
N PHE A 34 -7.49 -0.02 8.54
CA PHE A 34 -7.99 0.28 7.19
C PHE A 34 -6.85 0.72 6.26
N ILE A 35 -6.00 1.66 6.68
CA ILE A 35 -4.85 2.12 5.89
C ILE A 35 -3.92 0.94 5.56
N GLN A 36 -3.61 0.10 6.54
CA GLN A 36 -2.74 -1.05 6.37
C GLN A 36 -3.31 -2.07 5.37
N GLU A 37 -4.60 -2.39 5.49
CA GLU A 37 -5.30 -3.32 4.61
C GLU A 37 -5.41 -2.77 3.17
N GLN A 38 -5.80 -1.51 3.01
CA GLN A 38 -5.92 -0.89 1.68
C GLN A 38 -4.57 -0.76 0.99
N SER A 39 -3.52 -0.40 1.72
CA SER A 39 -2.16 -0.33 1.17
C SER A 39 -1.68 -1.69 0.68
N ALA A 40 -1.97 -2.76 1.41
CA ALA A 40 -1.66 -4.12 1.00
C ALA A 40 -2.46 -4.55 -0.25
N GLN A 41 -3.76 -4.23 -0.29
CA GLN A 41 -4.62 -4.54 -1.43
C GLN A 41 -4.16 -3.83 -2.70
N VAL A 42 -3.92 -2.51 -2.64
CA VAL A 42 -3.45 -1.72 -3.79
C VAL A 42 -2.11 -2.25 -4.30
N SER A 43 -1.19 -2.56 -3.39
CA SER A 43 0.13 -3.10 -3.75
C SER A 43 0.01 -4.44 -4.46
N GLN A 44 -0.82 -5.32 -3.94
CA GLN A 44 -1.08 -6.64 -4.52
C GLN A 44 -1.65 -6.52 -5.94
N MET A 45 -2.66 -5.68 -6.11
CA MET A 45 -3.29 -5.45 -7.41
C MET A 45 -2.32 -4.83 -8.42
N THR A 46 -1.52 -3.86 -7.98
CA THR A 46 -0.52 -3.19 -8.81
C THR A 46 0.55 -4.16 -9.29
N LEU A 47 1.13 -4.94 -8.37
CA LEU A 47 2.15 -5.93 -8.71
C LEU A 47 1.60 -7.01 -9.65
N TYR A 48 0.44 -7.55 -9.33
CA TYR A 48 -0.19 -8.58 -10.16
C TYR A 48 -0.52 -8.05 -11.56
N GLY A 49 -1.10 -6.85 -11.65
CA GLY A 49 -1.39 -6.18 -12.92
C GLY A 49 -0.12 -5.95 -13.75
N TYR A 50 0.94 -5.49 -13.12
CA TYR A 50 2.24 -5.30 -13.77
C TYR A 50 2.79 -6.62 -14.34
N LEU A 51 2.81 -7.68 -13.53
CA LEU A 51 3.31 -8.99 -13.94
C LEU A 51 2.50 -9.57 -15.10
N LYS A 52 1.17 -9.50 -15.00
CA LYS A 52 0.26 -9.96 -16.06
C LYS A 52 0.48 -9.21 -17.37
N THR A 53 0.65 -7.89 -17.31
CA THR A 53 0.85 -7.06 -18.51
C THR A 53 2.21 -7.31 -19.17
N ARG A 54 3.26 -7.46 -18.36
CA ARG A 54 4.63 -7.63 -18.87
C ARG A 54 4.94 -9.04 -19.36
N MET A 55 4.40 -10.06 -18.69
CA MET A 55 4.76 -11.46 -18.91
C MET A 55 3.64 -12.30 -19.54
N GLY A 56 2.44 -11.74 -19.63
CA GLY A 56 1.28 -12.47 -20.13
C GLY A 56 1.03 -13.75 -19.34
N ALA A 57 0.63 -14.83 -20.02
CA ALA A 57 0.36 -16.12 -19.40
C ALA A 57 1.61 -16.80 -18.79
N LYS A 58 2.81 -16.38 -19.17
CA LYS A 58 4.08 -16.94 -18.68
C LYS A 58 4.44 -16.48 -17.26
N HIS A 59 3.75 -15.46 -16.70
CA HIS A 59 4.05 -14.96 -15.37
C HIS A 59 3.98 -16.05 -14.28
N VAL A 60 3.11 -17.05 -14.45
CA VAL A 60 2.96 -18.16 -13.50
C VAL A 60 4.22 -19.04 -13.46
N LEU A 61 4.90 -19.25 -14.60
CA LEU A 61 6.12 -20.05 -14.68
C LEU A 61 7.32 -19.35 -14.04
N MET A 62 7.33 -18.02 -14.02
CA MET A 62 8.41 -17.24 -13.41
C MET A 62 8.44 -17.35 -11.88
N PHE A 63 7.36 -17.77 -11.23
CA PHE A 63 7.36 -18.04 -9.80
C PHE A 63 8.17 -19.29 -9.38
N GLU A 64 8.73 -20.02 -10.34
CA GLU A 64 9.69 -21.10 -10.10
C GLU A 64 11.14 -20.59 -10.07
N ASP A 65 11.41 -19.37 -10.56
CA ASP A 65 12.71 -18.74 -10.58
C ASP A 65 12.97 -17.99 -9.26
N LYS A 66 14.03 -18.38 -8.54
CA LYS A 66 14.39 -17.80 -7.24
C LYS A 66 14.85 -16.35 -7.34
N ASP A 67 15.56 -15.99 -8.41
CA ASP A 67 16.07 -14.62 -8.61
C ASP A 67 14.91 -13.68 -8.94
N PHE A 68 13.97 -14.17 -9.73
CA PHE A 68 12.74 -13.45 -10.00
C PHE A 68 11.90 -13.23 -8.72
N LEU A 69 11.74 -14.26 -7.89
CA LEU A 69 11.04 -14.14 -6.62
C LEU A 69 11.72 -13.15 -5.68
N GLY A 70 13.05 -13.13 -5.63
CA GLY A 70 13.83 -12.14 -4.90
C GLY A 70 13.52 -10.72 -5.35
N SER A 71 13.51 -10.49 -6.66
CA SER A 71 13.21 -9.19 -7.26
C SER A 71 11.77 -8.75 -6.98
N ILE A 72 10.80 -9.66 -7.06
CA ILE A 72 9.40 -9.38 -6.73
C ILE A 72 9.23 -9.04 -5.24
N ASN A 73 9.94 -9.73 -4.35
CA ASN A 73 9.88 -9.42 -2.92
C ASN A 73 10.41 -8.01 -2.61
N ILE A 74 11.48 -7.57 -3.28
CA ILE A 74 11.97 -6.19 -3.18
C ILE A 74 10.93 -5.20 -3.73
N ALA A 75 10.45 -5.43 -4.94
CA ALA A 75 9.45 -4.57 -5.58
C ALA A 75 8.17 -4.45 -4.75
N LYS A 76 7.73 -5.54 -4.13
CA LYS A 76 6.56 -5.57 -3.24
C LYS A 76 6.65 -4.50 -2.16
N TRP A 77 7.79 -4.39 -1.49
CA TRP A 77 7.95 -3.46 -0.40
C TRP A 77 8.00 -2.00 -0.85
N HIS A 78 8.61 -1.72 -2.01
CA HIS A 78 8.60 -0.37 -2.58
C HIS A 78 7.19 0.07 -3.00
N VAL A 79 6.44 -0.82 -3.64
CA VAL A 79 5.04 -0.54 -4.03
C VAL A 79 4.15 -0.37 -2.80
N TYR A 80 4.34 -1.22 -1.78
CA TYR A 80 3.61 -1.11 -0.53
C TYR A 80 3.89 0.22 0.18
N ALA A 81 5.16 0.60 0.28
CA ALA A 81 5.55 1.85 0.90
C ALA A 81 4.92 3.07 0.21
N ALA A 82 4.92 3.09 -1.13
CA ALA A 82 4.25 4.13 -1.90
C ALA A 82 2.74 4.16 -1.63
N SER A 83 2.08 3.01 -1.67
CA SER A 83 0.65 2.87 -1.38
C SER A 83 0.31 3.29 0.06
N LEU A 84 1.17 2.95 1.03
CA LEU A 84 0.99 3.32 2.43
C LEU A 84 1.03 4.85 2.61
N ILE A 85 1.96 5.53 1.96
CA ILE A 85 2.04 7.00 1.97
C ILE A 85 0.75 7.61 1.41
N ASP A 86 0.33 7.17 0.23
CA ASP A 86 -0.84 7.73 -0.45
C ASP A 86 -2.14 7.43 0.30
N CYS A 87 -2.33 6.20 0.80
CA CYS A 87 -3.48 5.84 1.62
C CYS A 87 -3.54 6.64 2.92
N THR A 88 -2.40 6.86 3.58
CA THR A 88 -2.35 7.65 4.81
C THR A 88 -2.79 9.09 4.54
N PHE A 89 -2.20 9.74 3.55
CA PHE A 89 -2.53 11.12 3.22
C PHE A 89 -3.97 11.27 2.74
N PHE A 90 -4.44 10.34 1.91
CA PHE A 90 -5.82 10.34 1.44
C PHE A 90 -6.82 10.23 2.61
N CYS A 91 -6.64 9.23 3.48
CA CYS A 91 -7.53 9.01 4.61
C CYS A 91 -7.59 10.22 5.55
N PHE A 92 -6.44 10.79 5.91
CA PHE A 92 -6.41 11.92 6.81
C PHE A 92 -6.87 13.23 6.15
N SER A 93 -6.63 13.42 4.87
CA SER A 93 -7.20 14.54 4.11
C SER A 93 -8.73 14.44 4.04
N PHE A 94 -9.26 13.25 3.77
CA PHE A 94 -10.70 13.01 3.78
C PHE A 94 -11.32 13.25 5.17
N LEU A 95 -10.71 12.72 6.23
CA LEU A 95 -11.17 12.93 7.61
C LEU A 95 -11.12 14.40 8.00
N TYR A 96 -10.07 15.10 7.62
CA TYR A 96 -9.91 16.54 7.87
C TYR A 96 -11.04 17.33 7.22
N LYS A 97 -11.31 17.10 5.95
CA LYS A 97 -12.31 17.86 5.19
C LYS A 97 -13.75 17.45 5.51
N GLU A 98 -14.04 16.15 5.48
CA GLU A 98 -15.43 15.65 5.54
C GLU A 98 -15.92 15.37 6.96
N LYS A 99 -15.01 15.20 7.92
CA LYS A 99 -15.33 14.87 9.31
C LYS A 99 -14.82 15.90 10.32
N ASN A 100 -14.29 17.03 9.84
CA ASN A 100 -13.70 18.09 10.68
C ASN A 100 -12.65 17.55 11.69
N PHE A 101 -11.91 16.52 11.28
CA PHE A 101 -10.90 15.90 12.12
C PHE A 101 -9.56 16.63 11.97
N SER A 102 -9.27 17.57 12.87
CA SER A 102 -8.10 18.45 12.80
C SER A 102 -6.78 17.83 13.29
N LYS A 103 -6.83 16.61 13.88
CA LYS A 103 -5.63 15.95 14.43
C LYS A 103 -4.79 15.27 13.36
N THR A 104 -4.22 16.06 12.47
CA THR A 104 -3.38 15.57 11.36
C THR A 104 -2.04 14.98 11.81
N ASP A 105 -1.58 15.31 13.03
CA ASP A 105 -0.43 14.68 13.69
C ASP A 105 -0.59 13.15 13.84
N GLN A 106 -1.83 12.67 13.95
CA GLN A 106 -2.13 11.24 13.98
C GLN A 106 -1.73 10.53 12.66
N ALA A 107 -1.70 11.23 11.53
CA ALA A 107 -1.24 10.68 10.26
C ALA A 107 0.22 10.25 10.35
N ASN A 108 1.06 11.11 10.94
CA ASN A 108 2.48 10.81 11.17
C ASN A 108 2.65 9.59 12.08
N LYS A 109 1.97 9.60 13.23
CA LYS A 109 2.02 8.51 14.19
C LYS A 109 1.60 7.17 13.57
N ILE A 110 0.45 7.12 12.92
CA ILE A 110 -0.08 5.89 12.29
C ILE A 110 0.84 5.40 11.18
N PHE A 111 1.34 6.29 10.33
CA PHE A 111 2.26 5.91 9.27
C PHE A 111 3.49 5.20 9.81
N PHE A 112 4.16 5.78 10.81
CA PHE A 112 5.37 5.17 11.39
C PHE A 112 5.09 3.92 12.20
N GLU A 113 3.95 3.82 12.87
CA GLU A 113 3.55 2.58 13.55
C GLU A 113 3.39 1.43 12.55
N ILE A 114 2.71 1.67 11.42
CA ILE A 114 2.55 0.66 10.38
C ILE A 114 3.89 0.33 9.75
N LEU A 115 4.68 1.34 9.37
CA LEU A 115 5.97 1.15 8.71
C LEU A 115 6.94 0.34 9.58
N ASN A 116 6.99 0.61 10.89
CA ASN A 116 7.81 -0.13 11.84
C ASN A 116 7.34 -1.58 12.01
N THR A 117 6.04 -1.80 11.99
CA THR A 117 5.47 -3.16 11.99
C THR A 117 5.91 -3.93 10.75
N GLU A 118 5.86 -3.30 9.57
CA GLU A 118 6.27 -3.97 8.34
C GLU A 118 7.79 -4.17 8.24
N LYS A 119 8.58 -3.30 8.86
CA LYS A 119 10.03 -3.53 9.03
C LYS A 119 10.29 -4.81 9.83
N ALA A 120 9.56 -5.01 10.92
CA ALA A 120 9.64 -6.24 11.71
C ALA A 120 9.14 -7.47 10.93
N ASN A 121 8.22 -7.29 9.98
CA ASN A 121 7.68 -8.34 9.10
C ASN A 121 8.57 -8.63 7.87
N GLY A 122 9.76 -8.04 7.77
CA GLY A 122 10.74 -8.34 6.73
C GLY A 122 10.81 -7.34 5.57
N MET A 123 10.27 -6.12 5.75
CA MET A 123 10.52 -5.03 4.79
C MET A 123 12.01 -4.74 4.71
N ASN A 124 12.55 -4.66 3.49
CA ASN A 124 13.95 -4.32 3.28
C ASN A 124 14.25 -2.88 3.71
N LEU A 125 15.50 -2.66 4.17
CA LEU A 125 15.93 -1.38 4.74
C LEU A 125 15.80 -0.23 3.74
N ASP A 126 16.15 -0.46 2.48
CA ASP A 126 16.08 0.55 1.42
C ASP A 126 14.63 1.04 1.21
N ALA A 127 13.65 0.14 1.17
CA ALA A 127 12.23 0.51 1.06
C ALA A 127 11.77 1.31 2.30
N TYR A 128 12.23 0.92 3.49
CA TYR A 128 11.90 1.62 4.74
C TYR A 128 12.46 3.06 4.75
N GLU A 129 13.74 3.24 4.42
CA GLU A 129 14.41 4.54 4.40
C GLU A 129 13.80 5.46 3.32
N ASN A 130 13.57 4.92 2.13
CA ASN A 130 12.89 5.63 1.04
C ASN A 130 11.47 6.08 1.44
N ALA A 131 10.70 5.20 2.09
CA ALA A 131 9.36 5.52 2.58
C ALA A 131 9.40 6.66 3.60
N THR A 132 10.31 6.56 4.57
CA THR A 132 10.51 7.59 5.60
C THR A 132 10.85 8.94 4.99
N LYS A 133 11.81 8.98 4.07
CA LYS A 133 12.22 10.22 3.39
C LYS A 133 11.09 10.84 2.58
N LYS A 134 10.41 10.03 1.77
CA LYS A 134 9.28 10.49 0.93
C LYS A 134 8.09 10.97 1.76
N PHE A 135 7.76 10.24 2.83
CA PHE A 135 6.67 10.64 3.72
C PHE A 135 6.95 11.99 4.37
N ASN A 136 8.13 12.17 4.99
CA ASN A 136 8.50 13.42 5.66
C ASN A 136 8.53 14.61 4.70
N SER A 137 9.08 14.43 3.51
CA SER A 137 9.10 15.48 2.48
C SER A 137 7.69 15.90 2.06
N ARG A 138 6.77 14.96 1.87
CA ARG A 138 5.39 15.25 1.47
C ARG A 138 4.55 15.77 2.65
N TYR A 139 4.77 15.26 3.86
CA TYR A 139 4.07 15.66 5.06
C TYR A 139 4.25 17.14 5.38
N SER A 140 5.43 17.69 5.12
CA SER A 140 5.74 19.12 5.34
C SER A 140 5.04 20.07 4.35
N THR A 141 4.61 19.56 3.19
CA THR A 141 4.04 20.37 2.10
C THR A 141 2.57 20.06 1.78
N ILE A 142 2.01 19.03 2.44
CA ILE A 142 0.67 18.55 2.13
C ILE A 142 -0.42 19.58 2.45
N ASN A 143 -1.37 19.75 1.52
CA ASN A 143 -2.61 20.46 1.78
C ASN A 143 -3.72 19.47 2.19
N TRP A 144 -3.99 19.40 3.48
CA TRP A 144 -4.97 18.47 4.04
C TRP A 144 -6.40 18.70 3.55
N SER A 145 -6.74 19.92 3.11
CA SER A 145 -8.11 20.22 2.66
C SER A 145 -8.41 19.75 1.24
N THR A 146 -7.38 19.47 0.43
CA THR A 146 -7.54 19.22 -1.01
C THR A 146 -6.92 17.91 -1.48
N TYR A 147 -6.02 17.29 -0.70
CA TYR A 147 -5.26 16.13 -1.16
C TYR A 147 -6.14 14.95 -1.60
N HIS A 148 -7.23 14.66 -0.91
CA HIS A 148 -8.15 13.57 -1.26
C HIS A 148 -8.81 13.75 -2.63
N ASN A 149 -8.88 14.99 -3.15
CA ASN A 149 -9.41 15.26 -4.49
C ASN A 149 -8.40 14.95 -5.59
N CYS A 150 -7.10 15.04 -5.31
CA CYS A 150 -6.05 14.85 -6.32
C CYS A 150 -5.99 13.41 -6.84
N LEU A 151 -6.34 12.42 -6.03
CA LEU A 151 -6.31 11.00 -6.41
C LEU A 151 -7.45 10.61 -7.38
N LEU A 152 -8.53 11.38 -7.43
CA LEU A 152 -9.65 11.12 -8.34
C LEU A 152 -9.33 11.47 -9.80
N TYR A 153 -8.30 12.30 -10.04
CA TYR A 153 -7.91 12.75 -11.37
C TYR A 153 -6.72 11.99 -11.99
N THR A 154 -6.07 11.11 -11.24
CA THR A 154 -4.88 10.38 -11.72
C THR A 154 -5.19 9.02 -12.32
N SER A 155 -6.45 8.58 -12.28
CA SER A 155 -6.88 7.35 -12.94
C SER A 155 -7.33 7.70 -14.36
N PRO A 156 -6.61 7.27 -15.43
CA PRO A 156 -7.10 7.44 -16.79
C PRO A 156 -8.44 6.71 -16.92
N SER A 157 -9.45 7.43 -17.37
CA SER A 157 -10.76 6.84 -17.64
C SER A 157 -10.60 5.76 -18.73
N PRO A 158 -11.20 4.56 -18.57
CA PRO A 158 -11.19 3.54 -19.63
C PRO A 158 -11.90 3.97 -20.94
N ARG A 159 -12.42 5.19 -20.99
CA ARG A 159 -13.15 5.74 -22.13
C ARG A 159 -12.29 6.59 -23.07
N ASP A 160 -11.01 6.82 -22.73
CA ASP A 160 -10.11 7.65 -23.54
C ASP A 160 -9.08 6.82 -24.32
N SER A 161 -9.41 5.54 -24.64
CA SER A 161 -8.63 4.65 -25.52
C SER A 161 -9.44 4.20 -26.71
#